data_3dd53c0befc144cf994a43a4ab93ef9d
#
_entry.id   3dd53c0befc144cf994a43a4ab93ef9d
#
_cell.length_a   1.000
_cell.length_b   1.000
_cell.length_c   1.000
_cell.angle_alpha   90.00
_cell.angle_beta   90.00
_cell.angle_gamma   90.00
#
_symmetry.space_group_name_H-M   'P 1'
#
loop_
_entity.id
_entity.type
_entity.pdbx_description
1 polymer ?
#
loop_
_entity_poly.entity_id
_entity_poly.type
_entity_poly.pdbx_seq_one_letter_code
_entity_poly.pdbx_strand_id
1 'polypeptide(L)'
;PGERKLQTPCRISVSAHSVDVNAFVCRRPDENFEGTYRWMLERNLKMFAVAFGLDAMGDIYLSGRLPLTAATADGIDKILGSVLEYADTSFNVLLELGFASAIRKEWAWRVARGEPTHNLTAFIEPLGLSDPEATDTVN
;
A
#
# COMPACT_ATOMS: atom_id res chain seq x y z
N PRO A 1 -4.70 -5.93 -10.75
CA PRO A 1 -5.39 -6.39 -9.54
C PRO A 1 -4.46 -7.24 -8.69
N GLY A 2 -4.49 -7.00 -7.39
CA GLY A 2 -3.72 -7.73 -6.39
C GLY A 2 -4.64 -8.49 -5.42
N GLU A 3 -4.03 -9.27 -4.53
CA GLU A 3 -4.77 -10.02 -3.51
C GLU A 3 -5.16 -9.15 -2.32
N ARG A 4 -4.29 -8.21 -1.91
CA ARG A 4 -4.48 -7.32 -0.76
C ARG A 4 -4.99 -5.95 -1.16
N LYS A 5 -4.57 -5.47 -2.31
CA LYS A 5 -5.00 -4.23 -2.91
C LYS A 5 -5.71 -4.55 -4.23
N LEU A 6 -7.03 -4.36 -4.27
CA LEU A 6 -7.87 -4.79 -5.39
C LEU A 6 -7.52 -4.10 -6.71
N GLN A 7 -7.15 -2.82 -6.65
CA GLN A 7 -6.77 -2.03 -7.82
C GLN A 7 -5.60 -1.10 -7.50
N THR A 8 -4.68 -0.98 -8.44
CA THR A 8 -3.57 -0.04 -8.37
C THR A 8 -3.65 0.89 -9.58
N PRO A 9 -4.14 2.13 -9.41
CA PRO A 9 -4.13 3.11 -10.49
C PRO A 9 -2.69 3.40 -10.91
N CYS A 10 -2.40 3.23 -12.20
CA CYS A 10 -1.06 3.37 -12.73
C CYS A 10 -1.08 4.31 -13.92
N ARG A 11 -0.13 5.26 -13.95
CA ARG A 11 0.09 6.20 -15.06
C ARG A 11 1.43 5.90 -15.71
N ILE A 12 1.42 5.81 -17.03
CA ILE A 12 2.65 5.73 -17.84
C ILE A 12 2.76 7.03 -18.61
N SER A 13 3.89 7.72 -18.48
CA SER A 13 4.17 8.98 -19.18
C SER A 13 5.44 8.81 -20.02
N VAL A 14 5.38 9.25 -21.27
CA VAL A 14 6.52 9.21 -22.18
C VAL A 14 6.99 10.64 -22.43
N SER A 15 8.26 10.89 -22.17
CA SER A 15 8.92 12.17 -22.46
C SER A 15 9.99 12.00 -23.56
N ALA A 16 10.73 13.09 -23.84
CA ALA A 16 11.79 13.05 -24.86
C ALA A 16 12.94 12.10 -24.50
N HIS A 17 13.14 11.79 -23.20
CA HIS A 17 14.31 11.04 -22.72
C HIS A 17 13.96 9.81 -21.87
N SER A 18 12.73 9.69 -21.41
CA SER A 18 12.36 8.65 -20.47
C SER A 18 10.91 8.20 -20.60
N VAL A 19 10.66 7.00 -20.07
CA VAL A 19 9.32 6.51 -19.76
C VAL A 19 9.21 6.45 -18.24
N ASP A 20 8.21 7.15 -17.69
CA ASP A 20 7.94 7.20 -16.27
C ASP A 20 6.68 6.39 -15.95
N VAL A 21 6.76 5.60 -14.89
CA VAL A 21 5.62 4.85 -14.36
C VAL A 21 5.34 5.34 -12.96
N ASN A 22 4.12 5.77 -12.69
CA ASN A 22 3.66 6.19 -11.37
C ASN A 22 2.41 5.42 -10.99
N ALA A 23 2.42 4.83 -9.81
CA ALA A 23 1.29 4.08 -9.29
C ALA A 23 0.88 4.63 -7.93
N PHE A 24 -0.38 4.97 -7.79
CA PHE A 24 -0.95 5.40 -6.52
C PHE A 24 -1.05 4.21 -5.57
N VAL A 25 -0.49 4.32 -4.37
CA VAL A 25 -0.56 3.26 -3.35
C VAL A 25 -1.63 3.57 -2.32
N CYS A 26 -1.50 4.69 -1.62
CA CYS A 26 -2.49 5.13 -0.65
C CYS A 26 -2.38 6.65 -0.41
N ARG A 27 -3.41 7.22 0.18
CA ARG A 27 -3.43 8.63 0.54
C ARG A 27 -2.41 8.93 1.64
N ARG A 28 -2.18 10.21 1.90
CA ARG A 28 -1.33 10.68 3.00
C ARG A 28 -1.69 9.96 4.30
N PRO A 29 -0.71 9.42 5.05
CA PRO A 29 -0.96 8.83 6.37
C PRO A 29 -1.62 9.81 7.33
N ASP A 30 -2.48 9.30 8.21
CA ASP A 30 -3.12 10.11 9.25
C ASP A 30 -2.18 10.37 10.44
N GLU A 31 -1.25 9.45 10.68
CA GLU A 31 -0.41 9.40 11.88
C GLU A 31 0.88 8.64 11.62
N ASN A 32 1.79 8.64 12.61
CA ASN A 32 3.04 7.87 12.57
C ASN A 32 3.85 8.12 11.29
N PHE A 33 4.01 9.38 10.93
CA PHE A 33 4.72 9.75 9.69
C PHE A 33 6.16 9.23 9.69
N GLU A 34 6.87 9.39 10.80
CA GLU A 34 8.26 8.93 10.89
C GLU A 34 8.35 7.42 10.67
N GLY A 35 7.56 6.62 11.36
CA GLY A 35 7.56 5.16 11.21
C GLY A 35 7.18 4.71 9.82
N THR A 36 6.16 5.32 9.25
CA THR A 36 5.71 5.03 7.87
C THR A 36 6.80 5.35 6.85
N TYR A 37 7.35 6.55 6.91
CA TYR A 37 8.38 6.99 5.93
C TYR A 37 9.70 6.24 6.12
N ARG A 38 10.07 5.93 7.35
CA ARG A 38 11.25 5.10 7.63
C ARG A 38 11.12 3.73 6.97
N TRP A 39 9.98 3.09 7.14
CA TRP A 39 9.71 1.79 6.52
C TRP A 39 9.80 1.88 4.98
N MET A 40 9.20 2.91 4.39
CA MET A 40 9.25 3.14 2.94
C MET A 40 10.68 3.32 2.44
N LEU A 41 11.48 4.13 3.12
CA LEU A 41 12.88 4.38 2.75
C LEU A 41 13.75 3.13 2.89
N GLU A 42 13.53 2.35 3.94
CA GLU A 42 14.22 1.07 4.12
C GLU A 42 13.86 0.06 3.01
N ARG A 43 12.59 0.02 2.63
CA ARG A 43 12.13 -0.83 1.52
C ARG A 43 12.70 -0.39 0.17
N ASN A 44 12.86 0.89 -0.05
CA ASN A 44 13.45 1.42 -1.30
C ASN A 44 14.82 0.83 -1.60
N LEU A 45 15.61 0.53 -0.59
CA LEU A 45 16.93 -0.09 -0.78
C LEU A 45 16.86 -1.53 -1.29
N LYS A 46 15.72 -2.18 -1.15
CA LYS A 46 15.53 -3.60 -1.48
C LYS A 46 14.65 -3.81 -2.71
N MET A 47 13.96 -2.78 -3.17
CA MET A 47 13.04 -2.89 -4.31
C MET A 47 13.76 -2.74 -5.64
N PHE A 48 13.30 -3.47 -6.64
CA PHE A 48 13.83 -3.43 -7.98
C PHE A 48 13.05 -2.45 -8.85
N ALA A 49 13.79 -1.56 -9.53
CA ALA A 49 13.31 -0.66 -10.59
C ALA A 49 12.34 0.44 -10.15
N VAL A 50 11.72 0.35 -8.99
CA VAL A 50 10.77 1.33 -8.48
C VAL A 50 11.13 1.73 -7.05
N ALA A 51 10.59 2.86 -6.61
CA ALA A 51 10.76 3.35 -5.26
C ALA A 51 9.49 4.04 -4.78
N PHE A 52 9.29 4.05 -3.47
CA PHE A 52 8.25 4.86 -2.86
C PHE A 52 8.59 6.35 -2.94
N GLY A 53 7.57 7.16 -3.16
CA GLY A 53 7.67 8.61 -3.11
C GLY A 53 6.38 9.22 -2.63
N LEU A 54 6.44 10.53 -2.40
CA LEU A 54 5.31 11.35 -2.00
C LEU A 54 5.05 12.41 -3.07
N ASP A 55 3.78 12.68 -3.33
CA ASP A 55 3.42 13.87 -4.10
C ASP A 55 3.37 15.12 -3.20
N ALA A 56 3.00 16.26 -3.77
CA ALA A 56 2.91 17.51 -3.03
C ALA A 56 1.85 17.49 -1.92
N MET A 57 0.86 16.61 -2.01
CA MET A 57 -0.19 16.44 -1.02
C MET A 57 0.16 15.41 0.07
N GLY A 58 1.29 14.72 -0.08
CA GLY A 58 1.73 13.68 0.84
C GLY A 58 1.17 12.29 0.54
N ASP A 59 0.46 12.12 -0.56
CA ASP A 59 -0.01 10.80 -0.98
C ASP A 59 1.15 9.92 -1.43
N ILE A 60 1.06 8.63 -1.15
CA ILE A 60 2.13 7.66 -1.38
C ILE A 60 1.99 7.01 -2.75
N TYR A 61 3.09 7.05 -3.50
CA TYR A 61 3.22 6.47 -4.83
C TYR A 61 4.39 5.50 -4.89
N LEU A 62 4.31 4.57 -5.85
CA LEU A 62 5.47 3.87 -6.39
C LEU A 62 5.82 4.49 -7.73
N SER A 63 7.08 4.82 -7.93
CA SER A 63 7.56 5.49 -9.13
C SER A 63 8.77 4.77 -9.71
N GLY A 64 8.77 4.58 -11.02
CA GLY A 64 9.89 4.02 -11.75
C GLY A 64 10.15 4.82 -13.02
N ARG A 65 11.40 4.85 -13.44
CA ARG A 65 11.81 5.57 -14.65
C ARG A 65 12.79 4.73 -15.48
N LEU A 66 12.50 4.64 -16.78
CA LEU A 66 13.42 4.02 -17.74
C LEU A 66 13.88 5.06 -18.76
N PRO A 67 15.19 5.08 -19.13
CA PRO A 67 15.59 5.82 -20.30
C PRO A 67 14.89 5.25 -21.53
N LEU A 68 14.60 6.09 -22.55
CA LEU A 68 13.91 5.63 -23.76
C LEU A 68 14.67 4.49 -24.45
N THR A 69 15.98 4.48 -24.38
CA THR A 69 16.84 3.43 -24.93
C THR A 69 16.59 2.04 -24.32
N ALA A 70 16.08 2.01 -23.08
CA ALA A 70 15.74 0.78 -22.35
C ALA A 70 14.22 0.51 -22.31
N ALA A 71 13.41 1.37 -22.92
CA ALA A 71 11.94 1.28 -22.89
C ALA A 71 11.44 0.26 -23.92
N THR A 72 11.80 -1.00 -23.72
CA THR A 72 11.29 -2.14 -24.49
C THR A 72 9.98 -2.64 -23.86
N ALA A 73 9.21 -3.41 -24.60
CA ALA A 73 8.01 -4.07 -24.08
C ALA A 73 8.33 -4.92 -22.84
N ASP A 74 9.43 -5.67 -22.86
CA ASP A 74 9.89 -6.47 -21.73
C ASP A 74 10.29 -5.61 -20.53
N GLY A 75 11.00 -4.51 -20.76
CA GLY A 75 11.41 -3.58 -19.69
C GLY A 75 10.21 -2.92 -18.99
N ILE A 76 9.24 -2.46 -19.77
CA ILE A 76 8.00 -1.87 -19.24
C ILE A 76 7.19 -2.92 -18.47
N ASP A 77 7.08 -4.10 -19.01
CA ASP A 77 6.35 -5.22 -18.40
C ASP A 77 6.96 -5.59 -17.02
N LYS A 78 8.28 -5.62 -16.91
CA LYS A 78 8.99 -5.85 -15.64
C LYS A 78 8.72 -4.77 -14.61
N ILE A 79 8.70 -3.49 -15.02
CA ILE A 79 8.36 -2.40 -14.11
C ILE A 79 6.92 -2.51 -13.64
N LEU A 80 5.97 -2.77 -14.53
CA LEU A 80 4.57 -2.94 -14.18
C LEU A 80 4.37 -4.12 -13.23
N GLY A 81 5.07 -5.22 -13.46
CA GLY A 81 5.08 -6.37 -12.56
C GLY A 81 5.62 -6.03 -11.18
N SER A 82 6.71 -5.26 -11.09
CA SER A 82 7.27 -4.79 -9.83
C SER A 82 6.30 -3.85 -9.11
N VAL A 83 5.68 -2.92 -9.81
CA VAL A 83 4.66 -2.01 -9.25
C VAL A 83 3.52 -2.80 -8.64
N LEU A 84 2.97 -3.76 -9.39
CA LEU A 84 1.86 -4.58 -8.91
C LEU A 84 2.23 -5.36 -7.65
N GLU A 85 3.37 -6.04 -7.66
CA GLU A 85 3.85 -6.83 -6.53
C GLU A 85 4.10 -5.97 -5.29
N TYR A 86 4.87 -4.88 -5.44
CA TYR A 86 5.22 -4.03 -4.30
C TYR A 86 4.02 -3.24 -3.77
N ALA A 87 3.11 -2.79 -4.63
CA ALA A 87 1.87 -2.15 -4.19
C ALA A 87 1.02 -3.11 -3.36
N ASP A 88 0.87 -4.34 -3.84
CA ASP A 88 0.08 -5.36 -3.16
C ASP A 88 0.70 -5.78 -1.81
N THR A 89 1.99 -6.08 -1.79
CA THR A 89 2.68 -6.54 -0.57
C THR A 89 2.86 -5.44 0.47
N SER A 90 2.93 -4.18 0.06
CA SER A 90 3.17 -3.03 0.95
C SER A 90 1.89 -2.40 1.49
N PHE A 91 0.77 -2.60 0.84
CA PHE A 91 -0.48 -1.88 1.13
C PHE A 91 -0.94 -2.04 2.57
N ASN A 92 -1.05 -3.28 3.04
CA ASN A 92 -1.49 -3.56 4.42
C ASN A 92 -0.51 -3.01 5.46
N VAL A 93 0.79 -3.12 5.22
CA VAL A 93 1.83 -2.59 6.12
C VAL A 93 1.72 -1.08 6.26
N LEU A 94 1.54 -0.37 5.15
CA LEU A 94 1.37 1.09 5.14
C LEU A 94 0.09 1.50 5.88
N LEU A 95 -0.99 0.75 5.73
CA LEU A 95 -2.23 1.00 6.47
C LEU A 95 -2.06 0.76 7.97
N GLU A 96 -1.38 -0.31 8.36
CA GLU A 96 -1.07 -0.60 9.77
C GLU A 96 -0.24 0.51 10.41
N LEU A 97 0.76 1.02 9.69
CA LEU A 97 1.65 2.06 10.20
C LEU A 97 0.99 3.44 10.25
N GLY A 98 0.32 3.84 9.19
CA GLY A 98 -0.15 5.20 8.99
C GLY A 98 -1.62 5.45 9.28
N PHE A 99 -2.43 4.41 9.47
CA PHE A 99 -3.89 4.51 9.62
C PHE A 99 -4.43 3.64 10.76
N ALA A 100 -3.60 3.26 11.70
CA ALA A 100 -3.97 2.35 12.79
C ALA A 100 -5.19 2.83 13.58
N SER A 101 -5.25 4.13 13.93
CA SER A 101 -6.37 4.70 14.68
C SER A 101 -7.68 4.66 13.90
N ALA A 102 -7.63 4.94 12.59
CA ALA A 102 -8.80 4.87 11.72
C ALA A 102 -9.31 3.44 11.58
N ILE A 103 -8.41 2.47 11.45
CA ILE A 103 -8.75 1.05 11.37
C ILE A 103 -9.39 0.57 12.68
N ARG A 104 -8.84 0.97 13.82
CA ARG A 104 -9.39 0.62 15.16
C ARG A 104 -10.78 1.19 15.34
N LYS A 105 -11.02 2.44 14.93
CA LYS A 105 -12.33 3.07 14.99
C LYS A 105 -13.34 2.35 14.10
N GLU A 106 -12.95 2.03 12.89
CA GLU A 106 -13.80 1.30 11.95
C GLU A 106 -14.16 -0.09 12.49
N TRP A 107 -13.18 -0.80 13.05
CA TRP A 107 -13.40 -2.10 13.70
C TRP A 107 -14.40 -2.00 14.84
N ALA A 108 -14.17 -1.09 15.78
CA ALA A 108 -15.04 -0.89 16.94
C ALA A 108 -16.48 -0.51 16.51
N TRP A 109 -16.59 0.35 15.50
CA TRP A 109 -17.88 0.78 14.98
C TRP A 109 -18.65 -0.38 14.33
N ARG A 110 -17.98 -1.20 13.52
CA ARG A 110 -18.61 -2.37 12.89
C ARG A 110 -19.02 -3.43 13.91
N VAL A 111 -18.17 -3.71 14.89
CA VAL A 111 -18.48 -4.65 15.97
C VAL A 111 -19.70 -4.17 16.77
N ALA A 112 -19.76 -2.89 17.14
CA ALA A 112 -20.86 -2.31 17.89
C ALA A 112 -22.19 -2.34 17.13
N ARG A 113 -22.14 -2.29 15.79
CA ARG A 113 -23.35 -2.32 14.94
C ARG A 113 -23.67 -3.71 14.38
N GLY A 114 -22.86 -4.71 14.69
CA GLY A 114 -23.02 -6.06 14.14
C GLY A 114 -22.78 -6.15 12.64
N GLU A 115 -22.00 -5.22 12.09
CA GLU A 115 -21.65 -5.22 10.67
C GLU A 115 -20.47 -6.14 10.35
N PRO A 116 -20.35 -6.62 9.08
CA PRO A 116 -19.26 -7.50 8.69
C PRO A 116 -17.89 -6.86 8.89
N THR A 117 -16.95 -7.63 9.46
CA THR A 117 -15.57 -7.20 9.71
C THR A 117 -14.55 -7.90 8.83
N HIS A 118 -14.98 -8.74 7.89
CA HIS A 118 -14.08 -9.54 7.05
C HIS A 118 -13.06 -8.73 6.24
N ASN A 119 -13.39 -7.49 5.87
CA ASN A 119 -12.47 -6.59 5.17
C ASN A 119 -11.30 -6.12 6.05
N LEU A 120 -11.41 -6.26 7.37
CA LEU A 120 -10.41 -5.80 8.34
C LEU A 120 -9.67 -6.94 9.03
N THR A 121 -9.93 -8.19 8.65
CA THR A 121 -9.34 -9.37 9.30
C THR A 121 -7.81 -9.41 9.24
N ALA A 122 -7.21 -8.85 8.18
CA ALA A 122 -5.76 -8.76 8.03
C ALA A 122 -5.10 -7.92 9.13
N PHE A 123 -5.86 -7.06 9.83
CA PHE A 123 -5.35 -6.16 10.86
C PHE A 123 -5.61 -6.64 12.29
N ILE A 124 -6.30 -7.76 12.48
CA ILE A 124 -6.62 -8.30 13.81
C ILE A 124 -5.34 -8.53 14.60
N GLU A 125 -4.42 -9.31 14.09
CA GLU A 125 -3.16 -9.64 14.75
C GLU A 125 -2.21 -8.43 14.86
N PRO A 126 -1.88 -7.72 13.74
CA PRO A 126 -0.94 -6.61 13.80
C PRO A 126 -1.37 -5.46 14.72
N LEU A 127 -2.67 -5.17 14.81
CA LEU A 127 -3.20 -4.07 15.61
C LEU A 127 -3.84 -4.52 16.94
N GLY A 128 -3.81 -5.80 17.25
CA GLY A 128 -4.38 -6.33 18.49
C GLY A 128 -5.87 -6.08 18.62
N LEU A 129 -6.62 -6.22 17.52
CA LEU A 129 -8.07 -6.03 17.53
C LEU A 129 -8.77 -7.17 18.26
N SER A 130 -9.80 -6.85 19.03
CA SER A 130 -10.63 -7.88 19.69
C SER A 130 -11.51 -8.59 18.67
N ASP A 131 -11.36 -9.91 18.55
CA ASP A 131 -12.19 -10.72 17.69
C ASP A 131 -13.57 -10.95 18.34
N PRO A 132 -14.66 -10.50 17.71
CA PRO A 132 -16.00 -10.71 18.27
C PRO A 132 -16.41 -12.18 18.33
N GLU A 133 -15.81 -13.05 17.49
CA GLU A 133 -16.09 -14.49 17.50
C GLU A 133 -15.32 -15.23 18.62
N ALA A 134 -14.26 -14.65 19.15
CA ALA A 134 -13.46 -15.26 20.21
C ALA A 134 -14.13 -15.16 21.59
N THR A 135 -15.17 -14.35 21.75
CA THR A 135 -15.88 -14.16 23.02
C THR A 135 -17.00 -15.18 23.25
N ASP A 136 -17.40 -15.94 22.23
CA ASP A 136 -18.47 -16.93 22.36
C ASP A 136 -17.98 -18.34 22.79
N THR A 137 -16.70 -18.53 23.06
CA THR A 137 -16.13 -19.83 23.43
C THR A 137 -15.78 -19.96 24.90
N VAL A 138 -16.22 -19.04 25.77
CA VAL A 138 -16.03 -19.15 27.23
C VAL A 138 -17.39 -19.28 27.90
N ASN A 139 -17.90 -20.49 27.85
CA ASN A 139 -18.89 -21.00 28.80
C ASN A 139 -18.47 -22.38 29.25
#